data_5fc1e906e43e262442ffa60361095f42
#
_entry.id   5fc1e906e43e262442ffa60361095f42
#
_cell.length_a   1.000
_cell.length_b   1.000
_cell.length_c   1.000
_cell.angle_alpha   90.00
_cell.angle_beta   90.00
_cell.angle_gamma   90.00
#
_symmetry.space_group_name_H-M   'P 1'
#
loop_
_entity.id
_entity.type
_entity.pdbx_description
1 polymer ?
#
loop_
_entity_poly.entity_id
_entity_poly.type
_entity_poly.pdbx_seq_one_letter_code
_entity_poly.pdbx_strand_id
1 'polypeptide(L)'
;MNFSFEKAVRWLDGVLEPWKFDDASNNGVQIGREGDDIKKVAFAVDASVKSVRAAIEVGAELLVVHHGISWGGGIKRLTGEKFNVVKAAVNGNLAIYASHLPLDANSKLGNNRALAREFALKSLKRAFSYHGNVLGFTGILESIGKLPKSGLAARREFQEAISAIGGKGPIKIGVCSGGAGEFAAEAKELGCDLFVTGEASWGDVIAAENCAAAMVCLGHYETEVFGVRGLAKAMKRALGINTVDLTEELR
;
A
#
# COMPACT_ATOMS: atom_id res chain seq x y z
N MET A 1 12.50 -25.76 7.53
CA MET A 1 12.66 -25.28 8.91
C MET A 1 11.33 -24.69 9.33
N ASN A 2 10.84 -25.03 10.52
CA ASN A 2 9.69 -24.36 11.09
C ASN A 2 10.14 -23.00 11.62
N PHE A 3 9.33 -21.99 11.42
CA PHE A 3 9.61 -20.63 11.84
C PHE A 3 8.58 -20.22 12.89
N SER A 4 8.99 -19.52 13.94
CA SER A 4 8.04 -19.07 14.95
C SER A 4 7.15 -17.94 14.42
N PHE A 5 5.83 -18.07 14.64
CA PHE A 5 4.84 -17.03 14.35
C PHE A 5 5.22 -15.72 15.05
N GLU A 6 5.55 -15.81 16.34
CA GLU A 6 5.97 -14.66 17.14
C GLU A 6 7.20 -13.94 16.54
N LYS A 7 8.17 -14.70 16.00
CA LYS A 7 9.35 -14.13 15.36
C LYS A 7 9.02 -13.43 14.05
N ALA A 8 8.05 -13.96 13.28
CA ALA A 8 7.57 -13.30 12.07
C ALA A 8 6.86 -11.97 12.40
N VAL A 9 6.00 -11.96 13.42
CA VAL A 9 5.32 -10.75 13.91
C VAL A 9 6.34 -9.72 14.41
N ARG A 10 7.29 -10.11 15.24
CA ARG A 10 8.36 -9.20 15.71
C ARG A 10 9.17 -8.60 14.57
N TRP A 11 9.42 -9.37 13.49
CA TRP A 11 10.10 -8.84 12.32
C TRP A 11 9.23 -7.81 11.58
N LEU A 12 7.94 -8.09 11.38
CA LEU A 12 6.99 -7.16 10.77
C LEU A 12 6.91 -5.86 11.58
N ASP A 13 6.72 -5.97 12.89
CA ASP A 13 6.66 -4.84 13.80
C ASP A 13 7.95 -4.02 13.76
N GLY A 14 9.13 -4.67 13.76
CA GLY A 14 10.42 -3.99 13.69
C GLY A 14 10.68 -3.27 12.36
N VAL A 15 10.12 -3.77 11.25
CA VAL A 15 10.25 -3.15 9.92
C VAL A 15 9.25 -2.01 9.72
N LEU A 16 8.04 -2.16 10.24
CA LEU A 16 6.90 -1.27 9.99
C LEU A 16 6.67 -0.26 11.12
N GLU A 17 7.10 -0.56 12.33
CA GLU A 17 7.01 0.29 13.54
C GLU A 17 5.58 0.87 13.74
N PRO A 18 4.52 0.01 13.75
CA PRO A 18 3.13 0.46 13.73
C PRO A 18 2.75 1.38 14.90
N TRP A 19 3.44 1.29 16.03
CA TRP A 19 3.23 2.14 17.21
C TRP A 19 3.62 3.60 17.01
N LYS A 20 4.29 3.95 15.91
CA LYS A 20 4.68 5.33 15.58
C LYS A 20 3.60 6.08 14.81
N PHE A 21 2.52 5.41 14.44
CA PHE A 21 1.50 5.96 13.54
C PHE A 21 0.16 6.16 14.26
N ASP A 22 -0.36 7.38 14.18
CA ASP A 22 -1.78 7.64 14.42
C ASP A 22 -2.55 7.23 13.16
N ASP A 23 -3.20 6.07 13.22
CA ASP A 23 -3.82 5.43 12.07
C ASP A 23 -5.23 4.96 12.42
N ALA A 24 -6.14 5.10 11.47
CA ALA A 24 -7.47 4.52 11.59
C ALA A 24 -7.44 2.98 11.56
N SER A 25 -6.46 2.37 10.91
CA SER A 25 -6.25 0.91 10.95
C SER A 25 -5.66 0.48 12.30
N ASN A 26 -6.23 -0.57 12.89
CA ASN A 26 -5.60 -1.23 14.04
C ASN A 26 -4.45 -2.11 13.54
N ASN A 27 -3.30 -1.51 13.27
CA ASN A 27 -2.12 -2.18 12.73
C ASN A 27 -1.58 -3.27 13.66
N GLY A 28 -1.01 -4.33 13.09
CA GLY A 28 -0.50 -5.49 13.83
C GLY A 28 -1.35 -6.74 13.62
N VAL A 29 -1.26 -7.70 14.54
CA VAL A 29 -2.06 -8.93 14.51
C VAL A 29 -3.51 -8.61 14.81
N GLN A 30 -4.40 -8.87 13.85
CA GLN A 30 -5.85 -8.67 14.01
C GLN A 30 -6.61 -9.97 14.25
N ILE A 31 -6.08 -11.10 13.77
CA ILE A 31 -6.56 -12.45 14.08
C ILE A 31 -5.34 -13.29 14.42
N GLY A 32 -5.36 -13.90 15.61
CA GLY A 32 -4.35 -14.87 16.04
C GLY A 32 -4.60 -16.26 15.45
N ARG A 33 -3.70 -17.20 15.75
CA ARG A 33 -3.80 -18.62 15.39
C ARG A 33 -3.36 -19.51 16.55
N GLU A 34 -3.73 -20.79 16.49
CA GLU A 34 -3.22 -21.80 17.39
C GLU A 34 -1.85 -22.32 16.91
N GLY A 35 -0.95 -22.55 17.86
CA GLY A 35 0.41 -23.01 17.61
C GLY A 35 1.34 -21.89 17.11
N ASP A 36 2.63 -22.07 17.30
CA ASP A 36 3.65 -21.07 16.98
C ASP A 36 4.38 -21.34 15.66
N ASP A 37 4.35 -22.55 15.16
CA ASP A 37 5.07 -22.91 13.93
C ASP A 37 4.37 -22.38 12.69
N ILE A 38 5.11 -21.67 11.83
CA ILE A 38 4.67 -21.26 10.49
C ILE A 38 5.70 -21.68 9.43
N LYS A 39 5.24 -22.05 8.25
CA LYS A 39 6.08 -22.47 7.11
C LYS A 39 5.93 -21.54 5.93
N LYS A 40 4.79 -20.86 5.83
CA LYS A 40 4.43 -20.04 4.68
C LYS A 40 3.63 -18.83 5.10
N VAL A 41 3.94 -17.69 4.50
CA VAL A 41 3.24 -16.41 4.70
C VAL A 41 2.68 -15.94 3.37
N ALA A 42 1.39 -15.66 3.33
CA ALA A 42 0.71 -15.07 2.18
C ALA A 42 0.61 -13.55 2.33
N PHE A 43 0.60 -12.84 1.20
CA PHE A 43 0.52 -11.39 1.14
C PHE A 43 -0.59 -10.97 0.17
N ALA A 44 -1.44 -10.03 0.61
CA ALA A 44 -2.52 -9.46 -0.19
C ALA A 44 -2.72 -7.98 0.17
N VAL A 45 -3.47 -7.22 -0.64
CA VAL A 45 -3.83 -5.84 -0.27
C VAL A 45 -4.91 -5.87 0.80
N ASP A 46 -5.98 -6.64 0.60
CA ASP A 46 -7.18 -6.61 1.43
C ASP A 46 -7.40 -7.91 2.21
N ALA A 47 -7.83 -7.79 3.48
CA ALA A 47 -8.38 -8.90 4.25
C ALA A 47 -9.84 -9.14 3.85
N SER A 48 -10.06 -10.02 2.90
CA SER A 48 -11.38 -10.44 2.40
C SER A 48 -11.57 -11.95 2.55
N VAL A 49 -12.81 -12.43 2.40
CA VAL A 49 -13.06 -13.89 2.36
C VAL A 49 -12.28 -14.55 1.22
N LYS A 50 -12.13 -13.85 0.08
CA LYS A 50 -11.36 -14.32 -1.09
C LYS A 50 -9.88 -14.48 -0.76
N SER A 51 -9.25 -13.45 -0.18
CA SER A 51 -7.82 -13.50 0.19
C SER A 51 -7.53 -14.49 1.30
N VAL A 52 -8.41 -14.60 2.30
CA VAL A 52 -8.30 -15.61 3.37
C VAL A 52 -8.37 -17.03 2.83
N ARG A 53 -9.34 -17.33 1.94
CA ARG A 53 -9.44 -18.64 1.32
C ARG A 53 -8.23 -18.97 0.44
N ALA A 54 -7.78 -18.02 -0.39
CA ALA A 54 -6.60 -18.21 -1.21
C ALA A 54 -5.34 -18.46 -0.36
N ALA A 55 -5.18 -17.75 0.76
CA ALA A 55 -4.08 -17.99 1.70
C ALA A 55 -4.12 -19.39 2.32
N ILE A 56 -5.30 -19.86 2.73
CA ILE A 56 -5.50 -21.22 3.25
C ILE A 56 -5.21 -22.26 2.17
N GLU A 57 -5.69 -22.07 0.95
CA GLU A 57 -5.51 -22.99 -0.18
C GLU A 57 -4.04 -23.17 -0.53
N VAL A 58 -3.24 -22.10 -0.51
CA VAL A 58 -1.80 -22.21 -0.71
C VAL A 58 -1.05 -22.72 0.53
N GLY A 59 -1.75 -23.05 1.62
CA GLY A 59 -1.18 -23.56 2.86
C GLY A 59 -0.39 -22.54 3.65
N ALA A 60 -0.79 -21.28 3.62
CA ALA A 60 -0.22 -20.24 4.48
C ALA A 60 -0.82 -20.31 5.89
N GLU A 61 -0.02 -19.99 6.89
CA GLU A 61 -0.42 -19.91 8.30
C GLU A 61 -0.53 -18.46 8.79
N LEU A 62 -0.01 -17.49 8.01
CA LEU A 62 -0.12 -16.06 8.24
C LEU A 62 -0.47 -15.37 6.93
N LEU A 63 -1.48 -14.52 6.95
CA LEU A 63 -1.83 -13.58 5.87
C LEU A 63 -1.44 -12.16 6.32
N VAL A 64 -0.54 -11.52 5.59
CA VAL A 64 -0.15 -10.13 5.78
C VAL A 64 -0.89 -9.28 4.76
N VAL A 65 -1.61 -8.27 5.25
CA VAL A 65 -2.43 -7.38 4.40
C VAL A 65 -2.11 -5.91 4.63
N HIS A 66 -2.46 -5.08 3.67
CA HIS A 66 -2.50 -3.64 3.83
C HIS A 66 -3.78 -3.21 4.54
N HIS A 67 -4.93 -3.57 4.03
CA HIS A 67 -6.23 -3.31 4.64
C HIS A 67 -6.72 -4.49 5.48
N GLY A 68 -6.69 -4.32 6.79
CA GLY A 68 -7.22 -5.30 7.72
C GLY A 68 -8.72 -5.19 7.94
N ILE A 69 -9.23 -5.99 8.87
CA ILE A 69 -10.66 -6.04 9.23
C ILE A 69 -11.03 -5.12 10.39
N SER A 70 -10.04 -4.62 11.13
CA SER A 70 -10.24 -3.82 12.35
C SER A 70 -9.78 -2.39 12.16
N TRP A 71 -10.70 -1.44 12.35
CA TRP A 71 -10.52 -0.01 12.12
C TRP A 71 -11.08 0.82 13.28
N GLY A 72 -10.50 1.99 13.54
CA GLY A 72 -10.95 2.93 14.55
C GLY A 72 -11.07 2.28 15.93
N GLY A 73 -12.24 2.33 16.54
CA GLY A 73 -12.51 1.74 17.86
C GLY A 73 -12.62 0.21 17.88
N GLY A 74 -12.17 -0.48 16.82
CA GLY A 74 -12.19 -1.94 16.70
C GLY A 74 -13.52 -2.51 16.22
N ILE A 75 -13.65 -3.83 16.26
CA ILE A 75 -14.85 -4.55 15.82
C ILE A 75 -15.90 -4.57 16.94
N LYS A 76 -16.84 -3.62 16.91
CA LYS A 76 -17.91 -3.53 17.91
C LYS A 76 -18.96 -4.63 17.78
N ARG A 77 -19.21 -5.14 16.57
CA ARG A 77 -20.15 -6.22 16.27
C ARG A 77 -19.55 -7.13 15.21
N LEU A 78 -19.52 -8.43 15.49
CA LEU A 78 -19.01 -9.45 14.57
C LEU A 78 -20.16 -10.07 13.80
N THR A 79 -20.62 -9.41 12.74
CA THR A 79 -21.71 -9.83 11.85
C THR A 79 -21.37 -9.52 10.40
N GLY A 80 -22.18 -10.03 9.45
CA GLY A 80 -22.03 -9.74 8.02
C GLY A 80 -20.67 -10.16 7.45
N GLU A 81 -20.06 -9.27 6.68
CA GLU A 81 -18.79 -9.56 6.00
C GLU A 81 -17.64 -9.84 6.98
N LYS A 82 -17.52 -9.04 8.04
CA LYS A 82 -16.47 -9.23 9.07
C LYS A 82 -16.57 -10.57 9.75
N PHE A 83 -17.81 -11.02 10.05
CA PHE A 83 -18.04 -12.37 10.58
C PHE A 83 -17.55 -13.44 9.60
N ASN A 84 -17.82 -13.29 8.31
CA ASN A 84 -17.42 -14.27 7.30
C ASN A 84 -15.89 -14.36 7.15
N VAL A 85 -15.20 -13.22 7.19
CA VAL A 85 -13.72 -13.18 7.14
C VAL A 85 -13.13 -13.85 8.38
N VAL A 86 -13.58 -13.45 9.59
CA VAL A 86 -13.11 -14.03 10.86
C VAL A 86 -13.39 -15.52 10.93
N LYS A 87 -14.61 -15.94 10.58
CA LYS A 87 -14.99 -17.37 10.53
C LYS A 87 -14.08 -18.18 9.61
N ALA A 88 -13.79 -17.66 8.41
CA ALA A 88 -12.91 -18.34 7.46
C ALA A 88 -11.48 -18.45 8.01
N ALA A 89 -10.91 -17.38 8.57
CA ALA A 89 -9.57 -17.35 9.12
C ALA A 89 -9.44 -18.30 10.32
N VAL A 90 -10.38 -18.25 11.28
CA VAL A 90 -10.36 -19.11 12.48
C VAL A 90 -10.50 -20.59 12.10
N ASN A 91 -11.44 -20.94 11.19
CA ASN A 91 -11.61 -22.32 10.74
C ASN A 91 -10.39 -22.85 9.99
N GLY A 92 -9.65 -21.99 9.30
CA GLY A 92 -8.41 -22.34 8.60
C GLY A 92 -7.15 -22.22 9.46
N ASN A 93 -7.27 -21.89 10.75
CA ASN A 93 -6.16 -21.58 11.64
C ASN A 93 -5.14 -20.59 11.02
N LEU A 94 -5.67 -19.58 10.30
CA LEU A 94 -4.90 -18.55 9.60
C LEU A 94 -4.85 -17.27 10.43
N ALA A 95 -3.66 -16.82 10.81
CA ALA A 95 -3.47 -15.50 11.40
C ALA A 95 -3.59 -14.39 10.34
N ILE A 96 -4.05 -13.20 10.75
CA ILE A 96 -4.06 -12.01 9.90
C ILE A 96 -3.27 -10.90 10.60
N TYR A 97 -2.29 -10.35 9.88
CA TYR A 97 -1.53 -9.15 10.26
C TYR A 97 -1.83 -8.03 9.26
N ALA A 98 -2.18 -6.85 9.75
CA ALA A 98 -2.47 -5.70 8.91
C ALA A 98 -1.43 -4.58 9.11
N SER A 99 -1.08 -3.87 8.04
CA SER A 99 -0.25 -2.67 8.10
C SER A 99 -0.67 -1.67 7.03
N HIS A 100 -1.34 -0.61 7.43
CA HIS A 100 -1.86 0.46 6.60
C HIS A 100 -0.82 1.60 6.47
N LEU A 101 -1.00 2.75 7.11
CA LEU A 101 -0.08 3.88 7.01
C LEU A 101 1.39 3.53 7.30
N PRO A 102 1.73 2.60 8.22
CA PRO A 102 3.12 2.19 8.41
C PRO A 102 3.75 1.60 7.14
N LEU A 103 2.97 0.87 6.33
CA LEU A 103 3.47 0.34 5.06
C LEU A 103 3.56 1.44 3.99
N ASP A 104 2.59 2.36 3.91
CA ASP A 104 2.65 3.48 2.96
C ASP A 104 3.86 4.37 3.18
N ALA A 105 4.10 4.73 4.45
CA ALA A 105 5.17 5.63 4.84
C ALA A 105 6.57 5.00 4.83
N ASN A 106 6.68 3.66 4.73
CA ASN A 106 7.97 2.98 4.79
C ASN A 106 8.89 3.43 3.65
N SER A 107 10.01 4.07 3.99
CA SER A 107 10.92 4.70 3.04
C SER A 107 11.70 3.71 2.15
N LYS A 108 11.68 2.41 2.46
CA LYS A 108 12.41 1.36 1.73
C LYS A 108 11.48 0.44 0.94
N LEU A 109 10.41 -0.02 1.57
CA LEU A 109 9.51 -1.06 1.07
C LEU A 109 8.10 -0.55 0.73
N GLY A 110 7.73 0.64 1.22
CA GLY A 110 6.36 1.15 1.18
C GLY A 110 5.82 1.44 -0.21
N ASN A 111 4.48 1.53 -0.29
CA ASN A 111 3.75 1.81 -1.52
C ASN A 111 4.26 3.08 -2.19
N ASN A 112 4.36 4.18 -1.45
CA ASN A 112 4.77 5.48 -2.00
C ASN A 112 6.23 5.50 -2.47
N ARG A 113 7.12 4.78 -1.79
CA ARG A 113 8.50 4.61 -2.24
C ARG A 113 8.59 3.82 -3.54
N ALA A 114 7.75 2.81 -3.68
CA ALA A 114 7.69 2.00 -4.88
C ALA A 114 7.05 2.78 -6.05
N LEU A 115 5.99 3.56 -5.81
CA LEU A 115 5.41 4.45 -6.82
C LEU A 115 6.44 5.46 -7.35
N ALA A 116 7.25 6.06 -6.48
CA ALA A 116 8.30 6.98 -6.91
C ALA A 116 9.31 6.29 -7.84
N ARG A 117 9.59 4.99 -7.64
CA ARG A 117 10.43 4.18 -8.55
C ARG A 117 9.72 3.83 -9.83
N GLU A 118 8.43 3.49 -9.75
CA GLU A 118 7.57 3.17 -10.91
C GLU A 118 7.53 4.30 -11.92
N PHE A 119 7.59 5.55 -11.47
CA PHE A 119 7.67 6.73 -12.33
C PHE A 119 9.10 7.24 -12.54
N ALA A 120 10.12 6.46 -12.21
CA ALA A 120 11.55 6.79 -12.36
C ALA A 120 11.96 8.12 -11.70
N LEU A 121 11.28 8.54 -10.62
CA LEU A 121 11.51 9.79 -9.94
C LEU A 121 12.88 9.81 -9.24
N LYS A 122 13.57 10.92 -9.35
CA LYS A 122 14.84 11.25 -8.69
C LYS A 122 14.65 12.38 -7.67
N SER A 123 15.69 12.63 -6.88
CA SER A 123 15.72 13.74 -5.90
C SER A 123 14.50 13.76 -4.98
N LEU A 124 14.12 12.58 -4.48
CA LEU A 124 12.92 12.40 -3.68
C LEU A 124 12.96 13.21 -2.39
N LYS A 125 11.85 13.90 -2.09
CA LYS A 125 11.58 14.56 -0.81
C LYS A 125 10.28 14.00 -0.23
N ARG A 126 10.27 13.78 1.08
CA ARG A 126 9.04 13.36 1.78
C ARG A 126 8.02 14.50 1.76
N ALA A 127 6.76 14.16 1.51
CA ALA A 127 5.65 15.09 1.39
C ALA A 127 4.33 14.40 1.75
N PHE A 128 3.26 15.16 1.84
CA PHE A 128 1.90 14.71 2.07
C PHE A 128 1.72 14.12 3.46
N SER A 129 1.31 14.97 4.40
CA SER A 129 1.18 14.60 5.81
C SER A 129 -0.28 14.31 6.17
N TYR A 130 -0.53 13.15 6.74
CA TYR A 130 -1.81 12.72 7.26
C TYR A 130 -1.69 12.33 8.73
N HIS A 131 -2.48 12.94 9.63
CA HIS A 131 -2.41 12.73 11.07
C HIS A 131 -0.96 12.79 11.64
N GLY A 132 -0.17 13.76 11.17
CA GLY A 132 1.23 13.91 11.58
C GLY A 132 2.21 12.92 10.93
N ASN A 133 1.73 11.97 10.13
CA ASN A 133 2.56 11.01 9.43
C ASN A 133 2.83 11.45 8.00
N VAL A 134 4.09 11.56 7.61
CA VAL A 134 4.45 11.90 6.22
C VAL A 134 4.42 10.63 5.38
N LEU A 135 3.51 10.56 4.41
CA LEU A 135 3.21 9.35 3.66
C LEU A 135 3.92 9.26 2.31
N GLY A 136 3.78 10.29 1.49
CA GLY A 136 4.20 10.30 0.10
C GLY A 136 5.54 10.96 -0.19
N PHE A 137 5.76 11.23 -1.46
CA PHE A 137 6.99 11.85 -1.95
C PHE A 137 6.71 12.86 -3.06
N THR A 138 7.54 13.89 -3.15
CA THR A 138 7.77 14.62 -4.41
C THR A 138 9.09 14.18 -5.02
N GLY A 139 9.18 14.22 -6.35
CA GLY A 139 10.40 13.86 -7.05
C GLY A 139 10.44 14.44 -8.46
N ILE A 140 11.55 14.27 -9.14
CA ILE A 140 11.79 14.79 -10.48
C ILE A 140 11.86 13.65 -11.48
N LEU A 141 10.97 13.66 -12.47
CA LEU A 141 11.11 12.91 -13.70
C LEU A 141 12.00 13.72 -14.66
N GLU A 142 13.22 13.28 -14.89
CA GLU A 142 14.22 14.03 -15.67
C GLU A 142 13.84 14.18 -17.16
N SER A 143 13.16 13.19 -17.71
CA SER A 143 12.58 13.24 -19.06
C SER A 143 11.53 12.15 -19.23
N ILE A 144 10.52 12.38 -20.07
CA ILE A 144 9.46 11.40 -20.40
C ILE A 144 10.07 10.12 -21.01
N GLY A 145 11.17 10.23 -21.76
CA GLY A 145 11.85 9.07 -22.34
C GLY A 145 12.49 8.10 -21.34
N LYS A 146 12.59 8.49 -20.05
CA LYS A 146 13.05 7.62 -18.95
C LYS A 146 11.95 6.86 -18.26
N LEU A 147 10.68 7.10 -18.60
CA LEU A 147 9.56 6.35 -18.03
C LEU A 147 9.64 4.87 -18.43
N PRO A 148 9.33 3.96 -17.50
CA PRO A 148 9.12 2.55 -17.83
C PRO A 148 8.03 2.38 -18.88
N LYS A 149 8.21 1.39 -19.77
CA LYS A 149 7.24 1.05 -20.83
C LYS A 149 6.19 0.03 -20.38
N SER A 150 6.08 -0.21 -19.09
CA SER A 150 5.17 -1.17 -18.46
C SER A 150 4.68 -0.62 -17.13
N GLY A 151 3.77 -1.33 -16.47
CA GLY A 151 3.24 -0.96 -15.17
C GLY A 151 2.34 0.28 -15.22
N LEU A 152 2.28 1.02 -14.10
CA LEU A 152 1.45 2.23 -14.00
C LEU A 152 1.93 3.37 -14.89
N ALA A 153 3.25 3.48 -15.09
CA ALA A 153 3.83 4.51 -15.96
C ALA A 153 3.40 4.35 -17.43
N ALA A 154 3.02 3.16 -17.87
CA ALA A 154 2.55 2.90 -19.22
C ALA A 154 1.02 3.02 -19.38
N ARG A 155 0.28 3.25 -18.31
CA ARG A 155 -1.18 3.41 -18.40
C ARG A 155 -1.57 4.66 -19.16
N ARG A 156 -2.64 4.55 -19.94
CA ARG A 156 -3.14 5.62 -20.83
C ARG A 156 -3.39 6.91 -20.04
N GLU A 157 -4.03 6.81 -18.88
CA GLU A 157 -4.39 7.95 -18.04
C GLU A 157 -3.14 8.74 -17.60
N PHE A 158 -2.08 8.05 -17.23
CA PHE A 158 -0.81 8.67 -16.86
C PHE A 158 -0.10 9.29 -18.08
N GLN A 159 -0.09 8.59 -19.21
CA GLN A 159 0.53 9.07 -20.44
C GLN A 159 -0.19 10.32 -21.00
N GLU A 160 -1.51 10.35 -20.92
CA GLU A 160 -2.31 11.54 -21.29
C GLU A 160 -2.01 12.72 -20.36
N ALA A 161 -1.99 12.49 -19.03
CA ALA A 161 -1.67 13.53 -18.04
C ALA A 161 -0.25 14.12 -18.27
N ILE A 162 0.75 13.28 -18.45
CA ILE A 162 2.13 13.73 -18.74
C ILE A 162 2.21 14.49 -20.06
N SER A 163 1.49 14.05 -21.09
CA SER A 163 1.46 14.72 -22.39
C SER A 163 0.78 16.07 -22.32
N ALA A 164 -0.27 16.21 -21.52
CA ALA A 164 -1.00 17.47 -21.33
C ALA A 164 -0.17 18.55 -20.62
N ILE A 165 0.72 18.15 -19.71
CA ILE A 165 1.63 19.08 -19.03
C ILE A 165 2.58 19.75 -20.04
N GLY A 166 2.93 19.07 -21.10
CA GLY A 166 3.78 19.56 -22.17
C GLY A 166 5.17 19.93 -21.63
N GLY A 167 6.21 19.52 -22.29
CA GLY A 167 7.54 19.97 -21.89
C GLY A 167 8.62 18.98 -22.24
N LYS A 168 9.77 19.54 -22.62
CA LYS A 168 11.00 18.77 -22.90
C LYS A 168 11.93 18.75 -21.67
N GLY A 169 11.53 19.40 -20.58
CA GLY A 169 12.32 19.57 -19.36
C GLY A 169 11.95 18.57 -18.25
N PRO A 170 12.62 18.70 -17.09
CA PRO A 170 12.27 17.92 -15.90
C PRO A 170 10.86 18.26 -15.41
N ILE A 171 10.11 17.23 -15.04
CA ILE A 171 8.74 17.34 -14.50
C ILE A 171 8.77 16.97 -13.01
N LYS A 172 8.23 17.83 -12.17
CA LYS A 172 8.10 17.55 -10.73
C LYS A 172 6.79 16.82 -10.47
N ILE A 173 6.86 15.62 -9.91
CA ILE A 173 5.69 14.77 -9.65
C ILE A 173 5.59 14.52 -8.16
N GLY A 174 4.36 14.70 -7.61
CA GLY A 174 3.96 14.23 -6.30
C GLY A 174 3.32 12.85 -6.40
N VAL A 175 3.61 11.94 -5.46
CA VAL A 175 3.00 10.60 -5.41
C VAL A 175 2.49 10.28 -4.01
N CYS A 176 1.23 9.84 -3.91
CA CYS A 176 0.65 9.28 -2.70
C CYS A 176 -0.37 8.19 -3.09
N SER A 177 -0.16 6.95 -2.61
CA SER A 177 -0.98 5.77 -2.92
C SER A 177 -2.38 5.84 -2.31
N GLY A 178 -3.28 4.97 -2.74
CA GLY A 178 -4.61 4.83 -2.19
C GLY A 178 -5.51 6.03 -2.44
N GLY A 179 -6.38 6.34 -1.48
CA GLY A 179 -7.34 7.44 -1.54
C GLY A 179 -6.75 8.76 -1.04
N ALA A 180 -5.77 9.33 -1.75
CA ALA A 180 -5.03 10.51 -1.32
C ALA A 180 -5.30 11.76 -2.16
N GLY A 181 -6.48 11.83 -2.83
CA GLY A 181 -6.86 12.95 -3.69
C GLY A 181 -6.83 14.32 -3.00
N GLU A 182 -7.08 14.36 -1.69
CA GLU A 182 -7.02 15.57 -0.87
C GLU A 182 -5.67 16.33 -0.93
N PHE A 183 -4.57 15.63 -1.22
CA PHE A 183 -3.24 16.24 -1.32
C PHE A 183 -2.92 16.92 -2.66
N ALA A 184 -3.86 16.93 -3.62
CA ALA A 184 -3.62 17.57 -4.92
C ALA A 184 -3.30 19.07 -4.79
N ALA A 185 -4.01 19.78 -3.89
CA ALA A 185 -3.74 21.19 -3.62
C ALA A 185 -2.36 21.39 -2.99
N GLU A 186 -1.98 20.59 -1.97
CA GLU A 186 -0.65 20.62 -1.36
C GLU A 186 0.45 20.32 -2.39
N ALA A 187 0.23 19.35 -3.28
CA ALA A 187 1.17 19.04 -4.35
C ALA A 187 1.41 20.25 -5.26
N LYS A 188 0.37 21.00 -5.59
CA LYS A 188 0.47 22.26 -6.36
C LYS A 188 1.26 23.32 -5.63
N GLU A 189 1.00 23.51 -4.33
CA GLU A 189 1.75 24.46 -3.48
C GLU A 189 3.22 24.07 -3.36
N LEU A 190 3.52 22.78 -3.34
CA LEU A 190 4.88 22.25 -3.38
C LEU A 190 5.52 22.39 -4.75
N GLY A 191 4.83 22.94 -5.75
CA GLY A 191 5.31 23.17 -7.11
C GLY A 191 5.39 21.89 -7.94
N CYS A 192 4.55 20.90 -7.67
CA CYS A 192 4.40 19.74 -8.54
C CYS A 192 3.65 20.12 -9.81
N ASP A 193 4.13 19.61 -10.95
CA ASP A 193 3.45 19.72 -12.23
C ASP A 193 2.33 18.69 -12.37
N LEU A 194 2.44 17.55 -11.67
CA LEU A 194 1.46 16.48 -11.61
C LEU A 194 1.43 15.85 -10.21
N PHE A 195 0.23 15.54 -9.73
CA PHE A 195 0.02 14.69 -8.57
C PHE A 195 -0.57 13.34 -9.00
N VAL A 196 0.01 12.25 -8.52
CA VAL A 196 -0.39 10.87 -8.81
C VAL A 196 -0.90 10.21 -7.53
N THR A 197 -2.13 9.71 -7.58
CA THR A 197 -2.76 8.97 -6.48
C THR A 197 -3.51 7.74 -7.00
N GLY A 198 -4.06 6.94 -6.10
CA GLY A 198 -4.91 5.81 -6.46
C GLY A 198 -6.32 6.25 -6.81
N GLU A 199 -6.97 7.02 -5.96
CA GLU A 199 -8.32 7.56 -6.18
C GLU A 199 -8.51 8.91 -5.51
N ALA A 200 -9.56 9.61 -5.93
CA ALA A 200 -9.97 10.89 -5.40
C ALA A 200 -11.50 10.93 -5.26
N SER A 201 -12.00 11.53 -4.19
CA SER A 201 -13.41 11.85 -4.06
C SER A 201 -13.82 12.96 -5.04
N TRP A 202 -15.12 13.11 -5.29
CA TRP A 202 -15.59 14.24 -6.09
C TRP A 202 -15.19 15.60 -5.50
N GLY A 203 -15.18 15.70 -4.17
CA GLY A 203 -14.71 16.91 -3.46
C GLY A 203 -13.24 17.22 -3.75
N ASP A 204 -12.37 16.20 -3.78
CA ASP A 204 -10.95 16.36 -4.10
C ASP A 204 -10.73 16.82 -5.54
N VAL A 205 -11.53 16.29 -6.49
CA VAL A 205 -11.48 16.72 -7.89
C VAL A 205 -11.82 18.21 -8.01
N ILE A 206 -12.92 18.67 -7.37
CA ILE A 206 -13.30 20.08 -7.39
C ILE A 206 -12.23 20.96 -6.71
N ALA A 207 -11.64 20.50 -5.59
CA ALA A 207 -10.57 21.23 -4.92
C ALA A 207 -9.32 21.35 -5.82
N ALA A 208 -8.94 20.27 -6.51
CA ALA A 208 -7.82 20.28 -7.45
C ALA A 208 -8.09 21.25 -8.64
N GLU A 209 -9.30 21.24 -9.21
CA GLU A 209 -9.69 22.18 -10.27
C GLU A 209 -9.60 23.63 -9.81
N ASN A 210 -10.13 23.94 -8.61
CA ASN A 210 -10.14 25.30 -8.06
C ASN A 210 -8.74 25.88 -7.84
N CYS A 211 -7.73 25.05 -7.60
CA CYS A 211 -6.33 25.48 -7.46
C CYS A 211 -5.47 25.20 -8.69
N ALA A 212 -6.07 24.76 -9.79
CA ALA A 212 -5.38 24.36 -11.03
C ALA A 212 -4.26 23.31 -10.79
N ALA A 213 -4.52 22.36 -9.91
CA ALA A 213 -3.64 21.23 -9.68
C ALA A 213 -3.94 20.11 -10.68
N ALA A 214 -2.93 19.69 -11.44
CA ALA A 214 -3.07 18.51 -12.29
C ALA A 214 -2.95 17.24 -11.41
N MET A 215 -3.96 16.36 -11.49
CA MET A 215 -4.04 15.12 -10.75
C MET A 215 -4.41 13.97 -11.68
N VAL A 216 -3.82 12.79 -11.45
CA VAL A 216 -4.21 11.54 -12.11
C VAL A 216 -4.43 10.44 -11.07
N CYS A 217 -5.55 9.72 -11.22
CA CYS A 217 -5.89 8.56 -10.40
C CYS A 217 -5.60 7.27 -11.17
N LEU A 218 -4.83 6.36 -10.58
CA LEU A 218 -4.35 5.14 -11.25
C LEU A 218 -4.88 3.85 -10.62
N GLY A 219 -5.87 3.95 -9.75
CA GLY A 219 -6.50 2.87 -9.03
C GLY A 219 -5.96 2.69 -7.61
N HIS A 220 -6.87 2.59 -6.64
CA HIS A 220 -6.55 2.41 -5.23
C HIS A 220 -5.71 1.15 -5.06
N TYR A 221 -6.26 0.00 -5.43
CA TYR A 221 -5.60 -1.29 -5.36
C TYR A 221 -4.25 -1.30 -6.11
N GLU A 222 -4.23 -0.78 -7.33
CA GLU A 222 -3.06 -0.78 -8.21
C GLU A 222 -1.88 0.02 -7.65
N THR A 223 -2.15 1.05 -6.87
CA THR A 223 -1.11 1.86 -6.23
C THR A 223 -0.60 1.26 -4.91
N GLU A 224 -1.31 0.28 -4.34
CA GLU A 224 -0.99 -0.33 -3.04
C GLU A 224 -0.47 -1.77 -3.10
N VAL A 225 -0.45 -2.41 -4.26
CA VAL A 225 0.15 -3.74 -4.43
C VAL A 225 1.66 -3.75 -4.17
N PHE A 226 2.33 -2.63 -4.33
CA PHE A 226 3.80 -2.54 -4.27
C PHE A 226 4.35 -2.78 -2.88
N GLY A 227 3.70 -2.25 -1.84
CA GLY A 227 4.14 -2.37 -0.45
C GLY A 227 4.10 -3.82 0.03
N VAL A 228 2.98 -4.50 -0.18
CA VAL A 228 2.82 -5.91 0.23
C VAL A 228 3.77 -6.82 -0.55
N ARG A 229 3.99 -6.57 -1.86
CA ARG A 229 4.98 -7.27 -2.68
C ARG A 229 6.41 -7.04 -2.20
N GLY A 230 6.72 -5.79 -1.86
CA GLY A 230 8.01 -5.40 -1.30
C GLY A 230 8.28 -6.09 0.03
N LEU A 231 7.28 -6.13 0.89
CA LEU A 231 7.33 -6.75 2.22
C LEU A 231 7.50 -8.27 2.11
N ALA A 232 6.77 -8.94 1.20
CA ALA A 232 6.91 -10.37 0.92
C ALA A 232 8.36 -10.74 0.52
N LYS A 233 8.94 -10.00 -0.44
CA LYS A 233 10.32 -10.20 -0.88
C LYS A 233 11.34 -9.94 0.24
N ALA A 234 11.10 -8.91 1.07
CA ALA A 234 11.97 -8.58 2.19
C ALA A 234 11.92 -9.64 3.28
N MET A 235 10.72 -10.13 3.65
CA MET A 235 10.55 -11.20 4.64
C MET A 235 11.22 -12.49 4.19
N LYS A 236 11.00 -12.93 2.94
CA LYS A 236 11.67 -14.11 2.38
C LYS A 236 13.20 -14.00 2.48
N ARG A 237 13.75 -12.83 2.16
CA ARG A 237 15.20 -12.59 2.19
C ARG A 237 15.75 -12.57 3.61
N ALA A 238 15.03 -11.92 4.54
CA ALA A 238 15.49 -11.73 5.91
C ALA A 238 15.35 -12.99 6.78
N LEU A 239 14.26 -13.74 6.60
CA LEU A 239 13.88 -14.83 7.45
C LEU A 239 14.03 -16.22 6.80
N GLY A 240 14.18 -16.29 5.47
CA GLY A 240 14.22 -17.56 4.74
C GLY A 240 12.90 -18.32 4.72
N ILE A 241 11.79 -17.70 5.15
CA ILE A 241 10.45 -18.30 5.15
C ILE A 241 9.83 -18.24 3.74
N ASN A 242 9.01 -19.24 3.40
CA ASN A 242 8.27 -19.21 2.15
C ASN A 242 7.23 -18.10 2.15
N THR A 243 7.20 -17.29 1.09
CA THR A 243 6.21 -16.24 0.90
C THR A 243 5.46 -16.41 -0.40
N VAL A 244 4.16 -16.13 -0.41
CA VAL A 244 3.29 -16.17 -1.58
C VAL A 244 2.64 -14.79 -1.74
N ASP A 245 2.78 -14.22 -2.93
CA ASP A 245 2.12 -12.98 -3.33
C ASP A 245 0.80 -13.34 -4.02
N LEU A 246 -0.32 -12.95 -3.42
CA LEU A 246 -1.67 -13.22 -3.93
C LEU A 246 -2.25 -12.03 -4.70
N THR A 247 -1.51 -10.94 -4.88
CA THR A 247 -2.05 -9.70 -5.45
C THR A 247 -2.50 -9.82 -6.91
N GLU A 248 -1.88 -10.67 -7.71
CA GLU A 248 -2.31 -10.87 -9.11
C GLU A 248 -3.58 -11.74 -9.20
N GLU A 249 -3.70 -12.75 -8.35
CA GLU A 249 -4.83 -13.69 -8.33
C GLU A 249 -6.10 -13.05 -7.78
N LEU A 250 -5.95 -12.05 -6.92
CA LEU A 250 -7.06 -11.39 -6.21
C LEU A 250 -7.62 -10.15 -6.92
N ARG A 251 -6.96 -9.72 -7.99
CA ARG A 251 -7.33 -8.57 -8.81
C ARG A 251 -8.65 -8.74 -9.57
#